data_26e867391a37cdeb5b6f0af4e22e0f14
#
_entry.id   26e867391a37cdeb5b6f0af4e22e0f14
#
_cell.length_a   1.000
_cell.length_b   1.000
_cell.length_c   1.000
_cell.angle_alpha   90.00
_cell.angle_beta   90.00
_cell.angle_gamma   90.00
#
_symmetry.space_group_name_H-M   'P 1'
#
loop_
_entity.id
_entity.type
_entity.pdbx_description
1 polymer ?
#
loop_
_entity_poly.entity_id
_entity_poly.type
_entity_poly.pdbx_seq_one_letter_code
_entity_poly.pdbx_strand_id
1 'polypeptide(L)'
;MLFSILAFSGTAWSQDGLSWKVILNKKVVLKTGHEEDTAGNRLQIKKSELDNNGLFKIEVTDSLEKKNKTGWVRSLALVAPDQTSVAQKDSASQLYFYNRDLLKMIWVRKKLTAYTWTSPPDPAMAALIRIRRIRLFTLEFAEE
;
A
#
# COMPACT_ATOMS: atom_id res chain seq x y z
N MET A 1 -0.05 -17.18 -31.13
CA MET A 1 -0.03 -16.97 -30.68
C MET A 1 -0.08 -16.51 -30.03
N LEU A 2 -0.27 -16.42 -29.94
CA LEU A 2 -0.41 -15.91 -29.32
C LEU A 2 -0.47 -15.58 -28.49
N PHE A 3 -0.53 -15.73 -28.38
CA PHE A 3 -0.52 -15.43 -27.53
C PHE A 3 -0.44 -14.77 -26.90
N SER A 4 -0.40 -14.72 -26.95
CA SER A 4 -0.28 -14.01 -26.28
C SER A 4 -0.69 -13.29 -25.83
N ILE A 5 -1.06 -13.41 -26.08
CA ILE A 5 -1.35 -12.67 -25.65
C ILE A 5 -1.82 -12.30 -24.93
N LEU A 6 -1.98 -12.56 -24.83
CA LEU A 6 -2.34 -12.23 -24.08
C LEU A 6 -2.31 -11.82 -23.31
N ALA A 7 -2.17 -12.07 -23.32
CA ALA A 7 -2.00 -11.59 -22.51
C ALA A 7 -2.01 -10.93 -22.02
N PHE A 8 -2.17 -10.77 -22.19
CA PHE A 8 -2.01 -10.01 -21.75
C PHE A 8 -2.47 -9.49 -21.16
N SER A 9 -3.03 -9.69 -21.16
CA SER A 9 -3.34 -9.21 -20.59
C SER A 9 -3.42 -8.93 -19.80
N GLY A 10 -3.41 -9.02 -19.66
CA GLY A 10 -3.37 -8.60 -18.80
C GLY A 10 -3.23 -8.10 -18.40
N THR A 11 -3.12 -8.07 -18.27
CA THR A 11 -2.77 -7.51 -17.95
C THR A 11 -2.96 -6.60 -17.70
N ALA A 12 -3.32 -6.59 -18.04
CA ALA A 12 -3.49 -5.47 -17.95
C ALA A 12 -3.58 -4.83 -16.82
N TRP A 13 -3.60 -4.89 -16.25
CA TRP A 13 -3.86 -4.21 -15.40
C TRP A 13 -2.95 -3.58 -14.73
N SER A 14 -2.52 -3.99 -14.49
CA SER A 14 -1.83 -3.43 -13.94
C SER A 14 -1.23 -2.73 -14.40
N GLN A 15 -1.36 -3.26 -14.87
CA GLN A 15 -1.24 -2.73 -15.50
C GLN A 15 -1.50 -1.43 -15.46
N ASP A 16 -2.01 -1.06 -14.88
CA ASP A 16 -2.27 0.29 -14.57
C ASP A 16 -1.03 1.10 -14.24
N GLY A 17 0.14 0.51 -14.35
CA GLY A 17 1.36 1.23 -14.05
C GLY A 17 1.63 1.43 -12.57
N LEU A 18 0.78 0.87 -11.73
CA LEU A 18 0.95 0.96 -10.27
C LEU A 18 1.94 -0.09 -9.79
N SER A 19 2.97 0.37 -9.10
CA SER A 19 3.91 -0.53 -8.45
C SER A 19 4.18 -0.04 -7.04
N TRP A 20 4.56 -0.96 -6.16
CA TRP A 20 4.81 -0.60 -4.77
C TRP A 20 5.81 -1.57 -4.16
N LYS A 21 6.41 -1.13 -3.07
CA LYS A 21 7.31 -1.98 -2.31
C LYS A 21 7.30 -1.59 -0.84
N VAL A 22 7.65 -2.54 0.00
CA VAL A 22 7.74 -2.35 1.44
C VAL A 22 9.20 -2.55 1.84
N ILE A 23 9.73 -1.60 2.57
CA ILE A 23 11.13 -1.60 3.00
C ILE A 23 11.16 -1.62 4.52
N LEU A 24 11.85 -2.61 5.07
CA LEU A 24 12.03 -2.73 6.51
C LEU A 24 13.51 -2.74 6.80
N ASN A 25 13.97 -1.79 7.60
CA ASN A 25 15.38 -1.71 7.98
C ASN A 25 16.30 -1.68 6.75
N LYS A 26 15.91 -0.85 5.75
CA LYS A 26 16.67 -0.65 4.50
C LYS A 26 16.66 -1.86 3.56
N LYS A 27 15.83 -2.85 3.84
CA LYS A 27 15.74 -4.05 3.00
C LYS A 27 14.32 -4.17 2.44
N VAL A 28 14.21 -4.43 1.14
CA VAL A 28 12.91 -4.68 0.52
C VAL A 28 12.41 -6.04 0.98
N VAL A 29 11.28 -6.07 1.67
CA VAL A 29 10.70 -7.30 2.22
C VAL A 29 9.45 -7.75 1.48
N LEU A 30 8.86 -6.88 0.70
CA LEU A 30 7.69 -7.20 -0.11
C LEU A 30 7.61 -6.20 -1.25
N LYS A 31 7.19 -6.64 -2.40
CA LYS A 31 7.01 -5.75 -3.54
C LYS A 31 5.84 -6.20 -4.38
N THR A 32 5.50 -5.41 -5.39
CA THR A 32 4.30 -5.56 -6.20
C THR A 32 3.90 -6.99 -6.50
N GLY A 33 2.65 -7.32 -6.14
CA GLY A 33 1.98 -8.55 -6.54
C GLY A 33 0.69 -8.15 -7.22
N HIS A 34 -0.21 -9.09 -7.38
CA HIS A 34 -1.55 -8.78 -7.88
C HIS A 34 -2.33 -8.09 -6.76
N GLU A 35 -3.01 -7.00 -7.08
CA GLU A 35 -3.71 -6.23 -6.06
C GLU A 35 -4.78 -7.04 -5.33
N GLU A 36 -5.33 -8.06 -5.98
CA GLU A 36 -6.36 -8.89 -5.35
C GLU A 36 -5.79 -10.19 -4.78
N ASP A 37 -4.48 -10.37 -4.82
CA ASP A 37 -3.85 -11.60 -4.34
C ASP A 37 -3.63 -11.53 -2.83
N THR A 38 -4.61 -12.00 -2.07
CA THR A 38 -4.54 -11.99 -0.61
C THR A 38 -3.49 -12.94 -0.06
N ALA A 39 -3.19 -14.01 -0.80
CA ALA A 39 -2.19 -14.97 -0.36
C ALA A 39 -0.77 -14.48 -0.60
N GLY A 40 -0.53 -13.82 -1.75
CA GLY A 40 0.79 -13.34 -2.10
C GLY A 40 1.15 -12.01 -1.49
N ASN A 41 0.14 -11.20 -1.14
CA ASN A 41 0.37 -9.86 -0.64
C ASN A 41 0.16 -9.80 0.88
N ARG A 42 0.93 -10.60 1.58
CA ARG A 42 0.90 -10.67 3.04
C ARG A 42 2.32 -10.58 3.57
N LEU A 43 2.51 -9.81 4.60
CA LEU A 43 3.80 -9.68 5.27
C LEU A 43 3.62 -9.99 6.74
N GLN A 44 4.33 -11.00 7.21
CA GLN A 44 4.37 -11.32 8.63
C GLN A 44 5.56 -10.63 9.26
N ILE A 45 5.33 -9.97 10.37
CA ILE A 45 6.37 -9.22 11.03
C ILE A 45 6.43 -9.64 12.50
N LYS A 46 7.63 -9.85 13.00
CA LYS A 46 7.84 -10.27 14.38
C LYS A 46 8.25 -9.08 15.23
N LYS A 47 7.99 -9.18 16.52
CA LYS A 47 8.40 -8.14 17.46
C LYS A 47 9.89 -7.84 17.36
N SER A 48 10.70 -8.88 17.23
CA SER A 48 12.15 -8.70 17.15
C SER A 48 12.60 -7.88 15.94
N GLU A 49 11.82 -7.91 14.87
CA GLU A 49 12.12 -7.14 13.68
C GLU A 49 11.81 -5.65 13.84
N LEU A 50 10.96 -5.31 14.81
CA LEU A 50 10.56 -3.94 15.09
C LEU A 50 11.20 -3.38 16.36
N ASP A 51 11.98 -4.18 17.07
CA ASP A 51 12.56 -3.78 18.34
C ASP A 51 13.96 -3.17 18.10
N ASN A 52 13.98 -2.08 17.34
CA ASN A 52 15.21 -1.40 16.97
C ASN A 52 14.90 0.02 16.49
N ASN A 53 15.92 0.76 16.11
CA ASN A 53 15.78 2.14 15.64
C ASN A 53 15.62 2.25 14.13
N GLY A 54 15.19 1.18 13.47
CA GLY A 54 15.01 1.20 12.03
C GLY A 54 13.71 1.85 11.60
N LEU A 55 13.49 1.82 10.29
CA LEU A 55 12.31 2.40 9.66
C LEU A 55 11.56 1.35 8.86
N PHE A 56 10.25 1.50 8.85
CA PHE A 56 9.32 0.76 8.00
C PHE A 56 8.75 1.75 6.99
N LYS A 57 8.83 1.44 5.71
CA LYS A 57 8.41 2.35 4.65
C LYS A 57 7.62 1.63 3.58
N ILE A 58 6.54 2.27 3.12
CA ILE A 58 5.76 1.84 1.97
C ILE A 58 5.98 2.87 0.88
N GLU A 59 6.40 2.43 -0.31
CA GLU A 59 6.59 3.32 -1.46
C GLU A 59 5.68 2.88 -2.59
N VAL A 60 4.99 3.83 -3.21
CA VAL A 60 4.10 3.58 -4.32
C VAL A 60 4.53 4.44 -5.50
N THR A 61 4.59 3.82 -6.68
CA THR A 61 4.90 4.52 -7.91
C THR A 61 3.78 4.26 -8.91
N ASP A 62 3.30 5.32 -9.56
CA ASP A 62 2.25 5.22 -10.54
C ASP A 62 2.71 5.92 -11.83
N SER A 63 3.13 5.13 -12.80
CA SER A 63 3.63 5.68 -14.06
C SER A 63 2.53 6.29 -14.92
N LEU A 64 1.30 5.79 -14.82
CA LEU A 64 0.18 6.36 -15.56
C LEU A 64 -0.20 7.74 -15.03
N GLU A 65 -0.16 7.90 -13.73
CA GLU A 65 -0.44 9.18 -13.11
C GLU A 65 0.54 10.24 -13.60
N LYS A 66 1.81 9.87 -13.71
CA LYS A 66 2.83 10.78 -14.24
C LYS A 66 2.58 11.17 -15.67
N LYS A 67 2.10 10.23 -16.49
CA LYS A 67 1.81 10.48 -17.89
C LYS A 67 0.58 11.37 -18.06
N ASN A 68 -0.47 11.06 -17.32
CA ASN A 68 -1.75 11.74 -17.49
C ASN A 68 -1.80 13.11 -16.83
N LYS A 69 -0.99 13.31 -15.81
CA LYS A 69 -0.91 14.58 -15.10
C LYS A 69 -2.27 15.14 -14.74
N THR A 70 -3.13 14.28 -14.19
CA THR A 70 -4.50 14.67 -13.84
C THR A 70 -4.56 15.67 -12.69
N GLY A 71 -3.50 15.80 -11.94
CA GLY A 71 -3.50 16.65 -10.76
C GLY A 71 -4.12 15.99 -9.55
N TRP A 72 -4.60 14.77 -9.69
CA TRP A 72 -5.15 14.05 -8.56
C TRP A 72 -4.04 13.70 -7.58
N VAL A 73 -4.39 13.70 -6.30
CA VAL A 73 -3.42 13.44 -5.24
C VAL A 73 -3.55 12.00 -4.75
N ARG A 74 -2.41 11.43 -4.40
CA ARG A 74 -2.34 10.07 -3.90
C ARG A 74 -2.35 10.07 -2.38
N SER A 75 -3.06 9.08 -1.82
CA SER A 75 -3.10 8.86 -0.37
C SER A 75 -2.67 7.45 -0.07
N LEU A 76 -2.12 7.26 1.12
CA LEU A 76 -1.73 5.97 1.66
C LEU A 76 -2.27 5.83 3.06
N ALA A 77 -2.73 4.64 3.42
CA ALA A 77 -3.27 4.41 4.76
C ALA A 77 -3.01 2.99 5.23
N LEU A 78 -2.85 2.85 6.54
CA LEU A 78 -2.92 1.56 7.22
C LEU A 78 -4.23 1.52 7.96
N VAL A 79 -4.99 0.45 7.73
CA VAL A 79 -6.35 0.32 8.24
C VAL A 79 -6.46 -0.92 9.12
N ALA A 80 -7.09 -0.75 10.28
CA ALA A 80 -7.32 -1.83 11.23
C ALA A 80 -8.46 -2.74 10.75
N PRO A 81 -8.59 -3.95 11.34
CA PRO A 81 -9.68 -4.85 10.94
C PRO A 81 -11.07 -4.27 11.09
N ASP A 82 -11.25 -3.32 12.01
CA ASP A 82 -12.55 -2.66 12.19
C ASP A 82 -12.77 -1.51 11.22
N GLN A 83 -11.90 -1.38 10.21
CA GLN A 83 -11.94 -0.35 9.17
C GLN A 83 -11.52 1.03 9.66
N THR A 84 -11.00 1.14 10.87
CA THR A 84 -10.45 2.41 11.37
C THR A 84 -9.10 2.67 10.72
N SER A 85 -8.90 3.87 10.20
CA SER A 85 -7.63 4.29 9.65
C SER A 85 -6.67 4.58 10.82
N VAL A 86 -5.64 3.76 10.95
CA VAL A 86 -4.67 3.89 12.03
C VAL A 86 -3.63 4.93 11.69
N ALA A 87 -3.26 5.01 10.42
CA ALA A 87 -2.31 5.98 9.92
C ALA A 87 -2.69 6.31 8.49
N GLN A 88 -2.61 7.58 8.13
CA GLN A 88 -2.96 8.03 6.79
C GLN A 88 -2.14 9.25 6.43
N LYS A 89 -1.71 9.30 5.18
CA LYS A 89 -1.02 10.45 4.66
C LYS A 89 -1.55 10.76 3.28
N ASP A 90 -2.02 12.00 3.09
CA ASP A 90 -2.53 12.47 1.82
C ASP A 90 -1.42 13.21 1.07
N SER A 91 -1.58 13.30 -0.25
CA SER A 91 -0.58 13.96 -1.11
C SER A 91 0.81 13.37 -0.91
N ALA A 92 0.88 12.05 -0.88
CA ALA A 92 2.13 11.35 -0.63
C ALA A 92 2.20 10.04 -1.39
N SER A 93 3.40 9.71 -1.84
CA SER A 93 3.67 8.41 -2.46
C SER A 93 4.47 7.49 -1.52
N GLN A 94 4.73 7.97 -0.31
CA GLN A 94 5.46 7.21 0.69
C GLN A 94 4.79 7.37 2.05
N LEU A 95 4.74 6.27 2.79
CA LEU A 95 4.25 6.27 4.17
C LEU A 95 5.29 5.54 4.99
N TYR A 96 5.83 6.17 6.02
CA TYR A 96 6.88 5.56 6.81
C TYR A 96 6.72 5.84 8.29
N PHE A 97 7.29 4.94 9.09
CA PHE A 97 7.24 5.01 10.55
C PHE A 97 8.55 4.51 11.12
N TYR A 98 8.89 5.01 12.30
CA TYR A 98 9.91 4.32 13.09
C TYR A 98 9.34 2.97 13.49
N ASN A 99 10.20 1.96 13.57
CA ASN A 99 9.75 0.61 13.89
C ASN A 99 8.98 0.54 15.20
N ARG A 100 9.41 1.31 16.20
CA ARG A 100 8.71 1.31 17.49
C ARG A 100 7.29 1.85 17.38
N ASP A 101 7.06 2.80 16.49
CA ASP A 101 5.73 3.35 16.28
C ASP A 101 4.84 2.34 15.58
N LEU A 102 5.38 1.64 14.60
CA LEU A 102 4.64 0.57 13.93
C LEU A 102 4.30 -0.55 14.92
N LEU A 103 5.25 -0.88 15.81
CA LEU A 103 5.00 -1.90 16.82
C LEU A 103 3.81 -1.54 17.70
N LYS A 104 3.71 -0.28 18.11
CA LYS A 104 2.57 0.18 18.91
C LYS A 104 1.26 0.03 18.15
N MET A 105 1.27 0.32 16.87
CA MET A 105 0.06 0.20 16.05
C MET A 105 -0.38 -1.25 15.87
N ILE A 106 0.56 -2.15 15.62
CA ILE A 106 0.22 -3.52 15.26
C ILE A 106 0.08 -4.44 16.47
N TRP A 107 0.73 -4.12 17.57
CA TRP A 107 0.74 -4.96 18.77
C TRP A 107 -0.67 -5.30 19.26
N VAL A 108 -1.51 -4.29 19.37
CA VAL A 108 -2.87 -4.46 19.87
C VAL A 108 -3.79 -5.05 18.80
N ARG A 109 -3.63 -4.59 17.57
CA ARG A 109 -4.54 -4.92 16.47
C ARG A 109 -4.21 -6.24 15.78
N LYS A 110 -2.96 -6.66 15.85
CA LYS A 110 -2.44 -7.91 15.25
C LYS A 110 -2.43 -7.93 13.74
N LYS A 111 -3.20 -7.07 13.09
CA LYS A 111 -3.32 -7.05 11.64
C LYS A 111 -3.64 -5.65 11.16
N LEU A 112 -2.95 -5.23 10.09
CA LEU A 112 -3.20 -3.95 9.44
C LEU A 112 -3.20 -4.19 7.94
N THR A 113 -4.06 -3.48 7.21
CA THR A 113 -4.11 -3.58 5.75
C THR A 113 -3.71 -2.24 5.15
N ALA A 114 -2.82 -2.28 4.16
CA ALA A 114 -2.36 -1.09 3.49
C ALA A 114 -3.19 -0.84 2.24
N TYR A 115 -3.63 0.41 2.09
CA TYR A 115 -4.41 0.85 0.94
C TYR A 115 -3.80 2.09 0.32
N THR A 116 -4.07 2.27 -0.96
CA THR A 116 -3.74 3.52 -1.65
C THR A 116 -4.92 3.90 -2.55
N TRP A 117 -5.05 5.18 -2.80
CA TRP A 117 -6.05 5.69 -3.74
C TRP A 117 -5.63 7.07 -4.20
N THR A 118 -6.25 7.53 -5.28
CA THR A 118 -6.08 8.89 -5.74
C THR A 118 -7.43 9.60 -5.70
N SER A 119 -7.41 10.89 -5.51
CA SER A 119 -8.63 11.69 -5.48
C SER A 119 -8.36 13.07 -6.05
N PRO A 120 -9.41 13.74 -6.60
CA PRO A 120 -9.25 15.11 -7.05
C PRO A 120 -8.80 16.01 -5.89
N PRO A 121 -8.00 17.04 -6.17
CA PRO A 121 -7.58 17.96 -5.10
C PRO A 121 -8.72 18.81 -4.56
N ASP A 122 -9.76 19.03 -5.37
CA ASP A 122 -10.93 19.79 -4.94
C ASP A 122 -11.86 18.93 -4.11
N PRO A 123 -12.08 19.23 -2.82
CA PRO A 123 -12.95 18.42 -1.97
C PRO A 123 -14.37 18.27 -2.49
N ALA A 124 -14.91 19.32 -3.12
CA ALA A 124 -16.26 19.26 -3.67
C ALA A 124 -16.34 18.24 -4.81
N MET A 125 -15.33 18.22 -5.66
CA MET A 125 -15.26 17.26 -6.74
C MET A 125 -15.08 15.85 -6.22
N ALA A 126 -14.21 15.69 -5.21
CA ALA A 126 -13.96 14.38 -4.61
C ALA A 126 -15.24 13.80 -4.00
N ALA A 127 -16.10 14.66 -3.47
CA ALA A 127 -17.34 14.22 -2.86
C ALA A 127 -18.36 13.73 -3.89
N LEU A 128 -18.22 14.11 -5.15
CA LEU A 128 -19.15 13.75 -6.21
C LEU A 128 -18.81 12.45 -6.92
N ILE A 129 -17.62 11.92 -6.72
CA ILE A 129 -17.18 10.72 -7.41
C ILE A 129 -16.90 9.60 -6.42
N ARG A 130 -16.97 8.38 -6.93
CA ARG A 130 -16.66 7.21 -6.13
C ARG A 130 -15.16 6.95 -6.20
N ILE A 131 -14.49 7.03 -5.06
CA ILE A 131 -13.06 6.80 -4.97
C ILE A 131 -12.81 5.33 -4.70
N ARG A 132 -11.98 4.70 -5.53
CA ARG A 132 -11.64 3.30 -5.37
C ARG A 132 -10.36 3.18 -4.57
N ARG A 133 -10.43 2.46 -3.46
CA ARG A 133 -9.27 2.12 -2.66
C ARG A 133 -8.65 0.84 -3.21
N ILE A 134 -7.35 0.83 -3.39
CA ILE A 134 -6.62 -0.32 -3.87
C ILE A 134 -5.88 -0.93 -2.70
N ARG A 135 -6.16 -2.20 -2.43
CA ARG A 135 -5.46 -2.92 -1.36
C ARG A 135 -4.08 -3.30 -1.86
N LEU A 136 -3.07 -2.96 -1.09
CA LEU A 136 -1.68 -3.28 -1.43
C LEU A 136 -1.26 -4.59 -0.79
N PHE A 137 -1.33 -4.66 0.53
CA PHE A 137 -0.91 -5.84 1.26
C PHE A 137 -1.51 -5.85 2.65
N THR A 138 -1.41 -7.00 3.32
CA THR A 138 -1.82 -7.14 4.70
C THR A 138 -0.57 -7.37 5.54
N LEU A 139 -0.48 -6.63 6.63
CA LEU A 139 0.60 -6.75 7.59
C LEU A 139 0.08 -7.50 8.80
N GLU A 140 0.71 -8.62 9.12
CA GLU A 140 0.29 -9.47 10.24
C GLU A 140 1.39 -9.56 11.28
N PHE A 141 1.01 -9.40 12.53
CA PHE A 141 1.95 -9.51 13.63
C PHE A 141 2.08 -10.97 14.05
N ALA A 142 3.29 -11.49 13.94
CA ALA A 142 3.58 -12.88 14.29
C ALA A 142 4.22 -12.89 15.67
N GLU A 143 3.61 -13.58 16.61
CA GLU A 143 4.19 -13.73 17.94
C GLU A 143 5.29 -14.78 17.87
N GLU A 144 6.38 -14.52 18.57
CA GLU A 144 7.53 -15.41 18.58
C GLU A 144 7.42 -16.46 19.64
#